data_1d3ece0483c3339334320982ec5c842f
#
_entry.id   1d3ece0483c3339334320982ec5c842f
#
_cell.length_a   1.000
_cell.length_b   1.000
_cell.length_c   1.000
_cell.angle_alpha   90.00
_cell.angle_beta   90.00
_cell.angle_gamma   90.00
#
_symmetry.space_group_name_H-M   'P 1'
#
loop_
_entity.id
_entity.type
_entity.pdbx_description
1 polymer ?
#
loop_
_entity_poly.entity_id
_entity_poly.type
_entity_poly.pdbx_seq_one_letter_code
_entity_poly.pdbx_strand_id
1 'polypeptide(L)'
;GTTEYEFKDFMALYGVPVKAVSGNTVPSGSYSWYDLFKVIGVGGTLALTDVLPTQTDRDFYQAIASLYSRRWKATGVDLIARAMKTNDANNPVYAFQFKWKGGGDPARADFASIFGAAHAMELAFFFGNPQDSWNYSFTTANEGGRTALTHAMMDYLATFVKTLDPNEAASALPAWPQWSNTSGDIKFVTFDANLSNYIVNYSAYEETLASVAADIATAKATYGVPGVFAMF
;
A
#
# COMPACT_ATOMS: atom_id res chain seq x y z
N GLY A 1 -3.73 2.55 -5.58
CA GLY A 1 -5.03 2.99 -5.16
C GLY A 1 -6.09 2.42 -6.02
N THR A 2 -6.98 1.74 -5.37
CA THR A 2 -8.25 1.41 -6.00
C THR A 2 -9.07 2.69 -6.09
N THR A 3 -9.71 2.93 -7.22
CA THR A 3 -10.77 3.93 -7.28
C THR A 3 -11.91 3.47 -6.35
N GLU A 4 -12.76 4.38 -5.89
CA GLU A 4 -13.94 4.02 -5.09
C GLU A 4 -14.77 2.91 -5.75
N TYR A 5 -14.82 2.91 -7.07
CA TYR A 5 -15.52 1.93 -7.88
C TYR A 5 -14.84 0.55 -7.79
N GLU A 6 -13.53 0.47 -7.96
CA GLU A 6 -12.78 -0.79 -7.91
C GLU A 6 -12.84 -1.43 -6.52
N PHE A 7 -12.78 -0.63 -5.46
CA PHE A 7 -12.88 -1.14 -4.10
C PHE A 7 -14.29 -1.64 -3.78
N LYS A 8 -15.32 -0.94 -4.20
CA LYS A 8 -16.72 -1.31 -4.05
C LYS A 8 -17.04 -2.59 -4.81
N ASP A 9 -16.55 -2.71 -6.03
CA ASP A 9 -16.70 -3.91 -6.85
C ASP A 9 -15.89 -5.08 -6.29
N PHE A 10 -14.69 -4.81 -5.80
CA PHE A 10 -13.87 -5.75 -5.07
C PHE A 10 -14.65 -6.36 -3.91
N MET A 11 -15.24 -5.56 -3.05
CA MET A 11 -15.99 -6.06 -1.89
C MET A 11 -17.31 -6.72 -2.26
N ALA A 12 -17.99 -6.27 -3.29
CA ALA A 12 -19.23 -6.87 -3.78
C ALA A 12 -19.02 -8.22 -4.46
N LEU A 13 -17.92 -8.38 -5.20
CA LEU A 13 -17.58 -9.62 -5.91
C LEU A 13 -17.13 -10.74 -4.99
N TYR A 14 -16.59 -10.42 -3.81
CA TYR A 14 -15.94 -11.42 -2.96
C TYR A 14 -16.87 -12.06 -1.94
N GLY A 15 -18.12 -11.59 -1.84
CA GLY A 15 -19.08 -12.22 -0.96
C GLY A 15 -18.56 -12.40 0.47
N VAL A 16 -17.66 -11.51 0.92
CA VAL A 16 -17.24 -11.50 2.32
C VAL A 16 -18.52 -11.32 3.13
N PRO A 17 -18.89 -12.26 4.00
CA PRO A 17 -20.15 -12.20 4.69
C PRO A 17 -20.19 -10.97 5.59
N VAL A 18 -20.95 -9.97 5.18
CA VAL A 18 -21.26 -8.83 6.05
C VAL A 18 -22.21 -9.36 7.10
N LYS A 19 -21.78 -9.40 8.33
CA LYS A 19 -22.69 -9.53 9.45
C LYS A 19 -23.58 -8.29 9.43
N ALA A 20 -24.87 -8.49 9.27
CA ALA A 20 -25.84 -7.39 9.32
C ALA A 20 -25.67 -6.66 10.66
N VAL A 21 -25.14 -5.44 10.60
CA VAL A 21 -25.07 -4.59 11.78
C VAL A 21 -26.49 -4.16 12.12
N SER A 22 -26.89 -4.27 13.36
CA SER A 22 -28.24 -4.03 13.82
C SER A 22 -28.77 -2.68 13.31
N GLY A 23 -29.78 -2.73 12.47
CA GLY A 23 -30.52 -1.55 11.98
C GLY A 23 -30.28 -1.13 10.54
N ASN A 24 -29.27 -1.65 9.82
CA ASN A 24 -29.12 -1.43 8.40
C ASN A 24 -29.09 -2.77 7.67
N THR A 25 -30.12 -3.06 6.92
CA THR A 25 -30.13 -4.15 5.95
C THR A 25 -29.24 -3.79 4.77
N VAL A 26 -27.94 -4.05 4.92
CA VAL A 26 -27.05 -4.13 3.76
C VAL A 26 -27.34 -5.47 3.11
N PRO A 27 -27.66 -5.54 1.80
CA PRO A 27 -27.84 -6.80 1.12
C PRO A 27 -26.61 -7.68 1.34
N SER A 28 -26.83 -8.95 1.64
CA SER A 28 -25.72 -9.91 1.84
C SER A 28 -24.80 -9.86 0.63
N GLY A 29 -23.53 -9.50 0.84
CA GLY A 29 -22.51 -9.44 -0.20
C GLY A 29 -22.13 -8.05 -0.72
N SER A 30 -22.63 -6.96 -0.15
CA SER A 30 -22.19 -5.61 -0.52
C SER A 30 -21.69 -4.82 0.68
N TYR A 31 -20.40 -4.51 0.71
CA TYR A 31 -19.83 -3.48 1.55
C TYR A 31 -19.81 -2.16 0.79
N SER A 32 -20.16 -1.08 1.45
CA SER A 32 -19.85 0.24 0.95
C SER A 32 -18.48 0.70 1.46
N TRP A 33 -17.84 1.57 0.73
CA TRP A 33 -16.68 2.33 1.22
C TRP A 33 -16.93 2.93 2.60
N TYR A 34 -18.14 3.36 2.82
CA TYR A 34 -18.59 3.98 4.05
C TYR A 34 -18.53 3.00 5.25
N ASP A 35 -18.78 1.72 5.02
CA ASP A 35 -18.73 0.71 6.09
C ASP A 35 -17.30 0.42 6.55
N LEU A 36 -16.34 0.47 5.62
CA LEU A 36 -14.91 0.35 5.97
C LEU A 36 -14.39 1.57 6.71
N PHE A 37 -14.82 2.78 6.34
CA PHE A 37 -14.52 3.96 7.13
C PHE A 37 -15.10 3.90 8.55
N LYS A 38 -16.23 3.25 8.73
CA LYS A 38 -16.79 3.02 10.07
C LYS A 38 -15.92 2.09 10.92
N VAL A 39 -15.26 1.12 10.32
CA VAL A 39 -14.31 0.25 11.05
C VAL A 39 -13.10 1.04 11.55
N ILE A 40 -12.58 1.96 10.76
CA ILE A 40 -11.42 2.77 11.14
C ILE A 40 -11.78 3.98 12.02
N GLY A 41 -13.03 4.09 12.45
CA GLY A 41 -13.44 5.11 13.42
C GLY A 41 -13.77 6.49 12.86
N VAL A 42 -13.75 6.69 11.53
CA VAL A 42 -14.19 7.94 10.91
C VAL A 42 -15.72 7.97 10.93
N GLY A 43 -16.28 8.43 12.04
CA GLY A 43 -17.73 8.52 12.26
C GLY A 43 -18.41 7.16 12.48
N GLY A 44 -17.70 6.13 12.90
CA GLY A 44 -18.22 4.78 12.95
C GLY A 44 -18.01 4.00 14.24
N THR A 45 -18.80 2.95 14.35
CA THR A 45 -18.96 2.08 15.52
C THR A 45 -18.74 0.61 15.17
N LEU A 46 -18.16 0.30 13.99
CA LEU A 46 -17.92 -1.07 13.57
C LEU A 46 -16.52 -1.51 14.03
N ALA A 47 -16.42 -2.69 14.59
CA ALA A 47 -15.15 -3.36 14.79
C ALA A 47 -14.72 -4.09 13.51
N LEU A 48 -13.41 -4.31 13.34
CA LEU A 48 -12.91 -5.15 12.24
C LEU A 48 -13.60 -6.52 12.20
N THR A 49 -13.87 -7.10 13.35
CA THR A 49 -14.59 -8.37 13.50
C THR A 49 -16.06 -8.33 13.06
N ASP A 50 -16.65 -7.17 12.94
CA ASP A 50 -18.01 -7.05 12.38
C ASP A 50 -18.01 -7.19 10.86
N VAL A 51 -16.93 -6.76 10.23
CA VAL A 51 -16.75 -6.74 8.76
C VAL A 51 -16.03 -8.01 8.31
N LEU A 52 -14.97 -8.42 8.99
CA LEU A 52 -14.16 -9.60 8.72
C LEU A 52 -14.16 -10.50 9.96
N PRO A 53 -15.24 -11.24 10.20
CA PRO A 53 -15.50 -11.90 11.48
C PRO A 53 -14.54 -13.05 11.81
N THR A 54 -14.08 -13.79 10.79
CA THR A 54 -13.19 -14.93 10.99
C THR A 54 -11.75 -14.62 10.56
N GLN A 55 -10.80 -15.42 11.04
CA GLN A 55 -9.42 -15.32 10.57
C GLN A 55 -9.35 -15.64 9.07
N THR A 56 -10.12 -16.63 8.61
CA THR A 56 -10.21 -16.97 7.18
C THR A 56 -10.66 -15.78 6.31
N ASP A 57 -11.64 -15.01 6.78
CA ASP A 57 -12.09 -13.80 6.07
C ASP A 57 -10.97 -12.76 5.99
N ARG A 58 -10.24 -12.56 7.08
CA ARG A 58 -9.09 -11.63 7.12
C ARG A 58 -7.96 -12.10 6.22
N ASP A 59 -7.61 -13.37 6.24
CA ASP A 59 -6.55 -13.95 5.40
C ASP A 59 -6.92 -13.85 3.92
N PHE A 60 -8.17 -14.13 3.59
CA PHE A 60 -8.69 -13.96 2.25
C PHE A 60 -8.61 -12.49 1.79
N TYR A 61 -9.09 -11.55 2.61
CA TYR A 61 -9.00 -10.13 2.32
C TYR A 61 -7.55 -9.69 2.06
N GLN A 62 -6.61 -10.08 2.92
CA GLN A 62 -5.20 -9.74 2.78
C GLN A 62 -4.57 -10.35 1.53
N ALA A 63 -4.90 -11.59 1.21
CA ALA A 63 -4.40 -12.27 0.02
C ALA A 63 -4.82 -11.50 -1.25
N ILE A 64 -6.08 -11.12 -1.34
CA ILE A 64 -6.61 -10.41 -2.50
C ILE A 64 -6.07 -8.98 -2.59
N ALA A 65 -6.06 -8.24 -1.48
CA ALA A 65 -5.48 -6.90 -1.43
C ALA A 65 -4.00 -6.91 -1.86
N SER A 66 -3.25 -7.93 -1.43
CA SER A 66 -1.87 -8.13 -1.82
C SER A 66 -1.74 -8.39 -3.33
N LEU A 67 -2.53 -9.30 -3.90
CA LEU A 67 -2.49 -9.61 -5.33
C LEU A 67 -2.81 -8.39 -6.18
N TYR A 68 -3.77 -7.58 -5.77
CA TYR A 68 -4.12 -6.34 -6.44
C TYR A 68 -2.97 -5.33 -6.42
N SER A 69 -2.37 -5.11 -5.27
CA SER A 69 -1.22 -4.22 -5.09
C SER A 69 -0.01 -4.70 -5.91
N ARG A 70 0.24 -6.00 -5.95
CA ARG A 70 1.33 -6.62 -6.72
C ARG A 70 1.11 -6.48 -8.21
N ARG A 71 -0.12 -6.69 -8.71
CA ARG A 71 -0.44 -6.43 -10.11
C ARG A 71 -0.17 -4.98 -10.49
N TRP A 72 -0.56 -4.06 -9.61
CA TRP A 72 -0.30 -2.64 -9.84
C TRP A 72 1.20 -2.31 -9.84
N LYS A 73 1.96 -2.89 -8.91
CA LYS A 73 3.41 -2.80 -8.92
C LYS A 73 3.99 -3.32 -10.23
N ALA A 74 3.57 -4.51 -10.67
CA ALA A 74 4.06 -5.13 -11.90
C ALA A 74 3.85 -4.25 -13.14
N THR A 75 2.67 -3.64 -13.28
CA THR A 75 2.30 -2.84 -14.48
C THR A 75 2.69 -1.37 -14.37
N GLY A 76 2.54 -0.78 -13.19
CA GLY A 76 2.69 0.65 -12.98
C GLY A 76 4.10 1.08 -12.59
N VAL A 77 4.93 0.18 -12.09
CA VAL A 77 6.29 0.47 -11.64
C VAL A 77 7.32 -0.40 -12.35
N ASP A 78 7.27 -1.72 -12.14
CA ASP A 78 8.37 -2.61 -12.55
C ASP A 78 8.50 -2.71 -14.06
N LEU A 79 7.39 -2.86 -14.78
CA LEU A 79 7.39 -2.87 -16.25
C LEU A 79 7.92 -1.57 -16.82
N ILE A 80 7.52 -0.44 -16.25
CA ILE A 80 7.93 0.90 -16.71
C ILE A 80 9.42 1.12 -16.44
N ALA A 81 9.88 0.85 -15.22
CA ALA A 81 11.28 1.01 -14.84
C ALA A 81 12.20 0.12 -15.69
N ARG A 82 11.80 -1.13 -15.92
CA ARG A 82 12.49 -2.07 -16.80
C ARG A 82 12.57 -1.56 -18.24
N ALA A 83 11.45 -1.07 -18.78
CA ALA A 83 11.39 -0.54 -20.15
C ALA A 83 12.28 0.69 -20.31
N MET A 84 12.28 1.62 -19.34
CA MET A 84 13.15 2.80 -19.36
C MET A 84 14.63 2.40 -19.38
N LYS A 85 15.05 1.47 -18.54
CA LYS A 85 16.43 0.97 -18.51
C LYS A 85 16.79 0.13 -19.72
N THR A 86 15.84 -0.54 -20.36
CA THR A 86 16.08 -1.31 -21.60
C THR A 86 16.27 -0.36 -22.79
N ASN A 87 15.51 0.74 -22.81
CA ASN A 87 15.61 1.75 -23.87
C ASN A 87 16.92 2.54 -23.78
N ASP A 88 17.34 2.90 -22.57
CA ASP A 88 18.64 3.53 -22.29
C ASP A 88 19.17 3.08 -20.94
N ALA A 89 20.26 2.29 -20.97
CA ALA A 89 20.89 1.77 -19.77
C ALA A 89 21.44 2.86 -18.84
N ASN A 90 21.76 4.04 -19.38
CA ASN A 90 22.28 5.18 -18.64
C ASN A 90 21.18 6.04 -18.02
N ASN A 91 19.90 5.83 -18.42
CA ASN A 91 18.79 6.61 -17.87
C ASN A 91 18.68 6.38 -16.35
N PRO A 92 18.77 7.44 -15.52
CA PRO A 92 18.63 7.29 -14.09
C PRO A 92 17.15 7.04 -13.73
N VAL A 93 16.86 5.83 -13.26
CA VAL A 93 15.51 5.42 -12.82
C VAL A 93 15.55 5.10 -11.33
N TYR A 94 14.73 5.79 -10.56
CA TYR A 94 14.61 5.59 -9.11
C TYR A 94 13.19 5.15 -8.79
N ALA A 95 13.04 4.03 -8.10
CA ALA A 95 11.75 3.49 -7.72
C ALA A 95 11.65 3.37 -6.19
N PHE A 96 10.45 3.50 -5.66
CA PHE A 96 10.17 3.33 -4.25
C PHE A 96 8.89 2.55 -4.00
N GLN A 97 8.78 2.00 -2.81
CA GLN A 97 7.55 1.46 -2.24
C GLN A 97 7.27 2.14 -0.91
N PHE A 98 6.13 2.79 -0.81
CA PHE A 98 5.64 3.33 0.45
C PHE A 98 5.01 2.21 1.27
N LYS A 99 5.44 2.04 2.52
CA LYS A 99 5.01 0.93 3.41
C LYS A 99 4.40 1.39 4.73
N TRP A 100 4.43 2.68 5.01
CA TRP A 100 3.88 3.21 6.25
C TRP A 100 2.37 2.99 6.34
N LYS A 101 1.93 2.40 7.42
CA LYS A 101 0.55 2.04 7.69
C LYS A 101 0.16 2.36 9.13
N GLY A 102 0.42 3.61 9.54
CA GLY A 102 0.16 4.08 10.90
C GLY A 102 1.37 3.98 11.84
N GLY A 103 2.57 3.64 11.34
CA GLY A 103 3.82 3.66 12.12
C GLY A 103 3.86 2.67 13.28
N GLY A 104 3.07 1.59 13.26
CA GLY A 104 2.97 0.62 14.35
C GLY A 104 2.15 1.11 15.55
N ASP A 105 1.38 2.18 15.41
CA ASP A 105 0.44 2.64 16.45
C ASP A 105 -0.67 1.60 16.66
N PRO A 106 -0.81 0.99 17.86
CA PRO A 106 -1.85 0.03 18.14
C PRO A 106 -3.27 0.59 17.95
N ALA A 107 -3.47 1.89 18.16
CA ALA A 107 -4.76 2.55 17.94
C ALA A 107 -5.13 2.65 16.45
N ARG A 108 -4.23 2.25 15.57
CA ARG A 108 -4.40 2.23 14.10
C ARG A 108 -4.25 0.82 13.52
N ALA A 109 -4.33 -0.21 14.34
CA ALA A 109 -4.19 -1.60 13.89
C ALA A 109 -5.24 -1.99 12.84
N ASP A 110 -6.49 -1.58 13.02
CA ASP A 110 -7.57 -1.86 12.07
C ASP A 110 -7.35 -1.10 10.74
N PHE A 111 -6.92 0.15 10.82
CA PHE A 111 -6.51 0.92 9.65
C PHE A 111 -5.36 0.23 8.90
N ALA A 112 -4.33 -0.19 9.61
CA ALA A 112 -3.20 -0.92 9.04
C ALA A 112 -3.62 -2.23 8.35
N SER A 113 -4.63 -2.89 8.89
CA SER A 113 -5.15 -4.17 8.36
C SER A 113 -6.04 -3.97 7.12
N ILE A 114 -6.84 -2.91 7.07
CA ILE A 114 -7.81 -2.68 5.99
C ILE A 114 -7.17 -1.90 4.84
N PHE A 115 -6.54 -0.77 5.14
CA PHE A 115 -6.01 0.13 4.13
C PHE A 115 -4.51 -0.07 3.88
N GLY A 116 -3.77 -0.41 4.92
CA GLY A 116 -2.32 -0.51 4.81
C GLY A 116 -1.69 0.81 4.37
N ALA A 117 -0.68 0.72 3.50
CA ALA A 117 -0.08 1.87 2.83
C ALA A 117 -0.80 2.12 1.50
N ALA A 118 -2.03 2.61 1.57
CA ALA A 118 -2.90 2.80 0.42
C ALA A 118 -2.40 3.92 -0.50
N HIS A 119 -2.96 3.95 -1.70
CA HIS A 119 -2.70 4.97 -2.72
C HIS A 119 -2.87 6.39 -2.20
N ALA A 120 -1.96 7.25 -2.63
CA ALA A 120 -1.90 8.67 -2.29
C ALA A 120 -1.58 9.00 -0.82
N MET A 121 -1.37 8.01 0.05
CA MET A 121 -0.96 8.28 1.43
C MET A 121 0.47 8.82 1.51
N GLU A 122 1.34 8.45 0.58
CA GLU A 122 2.70 8.96 0.46
C GLU A 122 2.77 10.46 0.18
N LEU A 123 1.72 11.03 -0.41
CA LEU A 123 1.68 12.45 -0.76
C LEU A 123 1.81 13.37 0.46
N ALA A 124 1.18 13.00 1.57
CA ALA A 124 1.29 13.76 2.81
C ALA A 124 2.75 13.84 3.31
N PHE A 125 3.53 12.78 3.08
CA PHE A 125 4.95 12.72 3.46
C PHE A 125 5.83 13.49 2.48
N PHE A 126 5.66 13.28 1.18
CA PHE A 126 6.47 13.99 0.18
C PHE A 126 6.26 15.51 0.17
N PHE A 127 5.08 15.97 0.56
CA PHE A 127 4.76 17.40 0.59
C PHE A 127 4.72 18.01 1.99
N GLY A 128 5.11 17.24 3.01
CA GLY A 128 5.15 17.74 4.38
C GLY A 128 3.79 18.14 4.94
N ASN A 129 2.73 17.47 4.50
CA ASN A 129 1.38 17.82 4.94
C ASN A 129 1.19 17.43 6.42
N PRO A 130 0.72 18.33 7.30
CA PRO A 130 0.54 18.02 8.71
C PRO A 130 -0.64 17.06 8.97
N GLN A 131 -1.48 16.82 7.96
CA GLN A 131 -2.63 15.93 8.03
C GLN A 131 -2.61 14.94 6.88
N ASP A 132 -3.01 13.70 7.13
CA ASP A 132 -3.28 12.76 6.05
C ASP A 132 -4.60 13.09 5.33
N SER A 133 -4.80 12.50 4.15
CA SER A 133 -5.97 12.76 3.29
C SER A 133 -7.30 12.47 3.96
N TRP A 134 -7.31 11.68 5.04
CA TRP A 134 -8.51 11.27 5.76
C TRP A 134 -8.57 11.82 7.19
N ASN A 135 -7.53 12.55 7.62
CA ASN A 135 -7.38 13.08 8.98
C ASN A 135 -7.54 11.99 10.06
N TYR A 136 -6.99 10.81 9.82
CA TYR A 136 -7.21 9.64 10.67
C TYR A 136 -5.93 8.90 11.07
N SER A 137 -5.01 8.67 10.12
CA SER A 137 -3.85 7.80 10.36
C SER A 137 -2.74 8.48 11.17
N PHE A 138 -2.71 9.82 11.18
CA PHE A 138 -1.76 10.61 11.95
C PHE A 138 -2.22 10.77 13.39
N THR A 139 -1.37 10.35 14.34
CA THR A 139 -1.65 10.42 15.77
C THR A 139 -0.45 11.01 16.51
N THR A 140 -0.66 11.41 17.75
CA THR A 140 0.44 11.83 18.62
C THR A 140 1.42 10.68 18.90
N ALA A 141 0.93 9.44 18.95
CA ALA A 141 1.77 8.28 19.22
C ALA A 141 2.77 8.00 18.07
N ASN A 142 2.38 8.25 16.81
CA ASN A 142 3.25 8.01 15.66
C ASN A 142 3.93 9.27 15.11
N GLU A 143 3.80 10.42 15.80
CA GLU A 143 4.31 11.71 15.34
C GLU A 143 5.83 11.71 15.13
N GLY A 144 6.58 11.09 16.02
CA GLY A 144 8.05 11.08 15.94
C GLY A 144 8.55 10.39 14.66
N GLY A 145 8.12 9.14 14.43
CA GLY A 145 8.52 8.40 13.25
C GLY A 145 7.94 8.97 11.96
N ARG A 146 6.69 9.41 11.99
CA ARG A 146 6.03 10.06 10.86
C ARG A 146 6.77 11.33 10.44
N THR A 147 7.12 12.20 11.38
CA THR A 147 7.86 13.44 11.10
C THR A 147 9.25 13.14 10.54
N ALA A 148 9.96 12.18 11.13
CA ALA A 148 11.26 11.75 10.62
C ALA A 148 11.17 11.21 9.19
N LEU A 149 10.16 10.38 8.88
CA LEU A 149 9.92 9.87 7.54
C LEU A 149 9.55 11.00 6.56
N THR A 150 8.70 11.93 6.99
CA THR A 150 8.32 13.09 6.19
C THR A 150 9.55 13.90 5.77
N HIS A 151 10.43 14.24 6.70
CA HIS A 151 11.65 14.98 6.38
C HIS A 151 12.54 14.20 5.43
N ALA A 152 12.77 12.91 5.67
CA ALA A 152 13.58 12.08 4.78
C ALA A 152 13.01 12.03 3.34
N MET A 153 11.70 11.81 3.19
CA MET A 153 11.05 11.75 1.87
C MET A 153 11.07 13.11 1.16
N MET A 154 10.88 14.21 1.88
CA MET A 154 10.99 15.57 1.34
C MET A 154 12.42 15.87 0.86
N ASP A 155 13.43 15.48 1.63
CA ASP A 155 14.83 15.71 1.28
C ASP A 155 15.23 14.94 0.01
N TYR A 156 14.83 13.66 -0.10
CA TYR A 156 15.04 12.89 -1.33
C TYR A 156 14.34 13.53 -2.55
N LEU A 157 13.08 13.93 -2.40
CA LEU A 157 12.35 14.57 -3.50
C LEU A 157 12.97 15.91 -3.88
N ALA A 158 13.30 16.76 -2.91
CA ALA A 158 13.89 18.08 -3.17
C ALA A 158 15.26 17.97 -3.84
N THR A 159 16.08 16.99 -3.43
CA THR A 159 17.38 16.71 -4.06
C THR A 159 17.18 16.21 -5.49
N PHE A 160 16.29 15.25 -5.70
CA PHE A 160 15.98 14.74 -7.04
C PHE A 160 15.50 15.84 -8.00
N VAL A 161 14.61 16.71 -7.55
CA VAL A 161 14.10 17.84 -8.39
C VAL A 161 15.21 18.79 -8.79
N LYS A 162 16.22 19.00 -7.94
CA LYS A 162 17.33 19.91 -8.22
C LYS A 162 18.41 19.31 -9.11
N THR A 163 18.68 18.00 -8.95
CA THR A 163 19.89 17.36 -9.49
C THR A 163 19.61 16.16 -10.39
N LEU A 164 18.36 15.69 -10.48
CA LEU A 164 17.92 14.44 -11.11
C LEU A 164 18.53 13.19 -10.44
N ASP A 165 19.08 13.35 -9.24
CA ASP A 165 19.58 12.28 -8.38
C ASP A 165 19.05 12.53 -6.96
N PRO A 166 18.37 11.57 -6.30
CA PRO A 166 17.87 11.75 -4.93
C PRO A 166 18.99 11.74 -3.88
N ASN A 167 20.22 11.43 -4.28
CA ASN A 167 21.36 11.28 -3.39
C ASN A 167 22.18 12.58 -3.33
N GLU A 168 22.24 13.19 -2.16
CA GLU A 168 23.13 14.32 -1.89
C GLU A 168 24.38 13.84 -1.15
N ALA A 169 25.56 14.28 -1.60
CA ALA A 169 26.83 13.83 -1.03
C ALA A 169 27.00 14.13 0.47
N ALA A 170 26.31 15.16 0.97
CA ALA A 170 26.33 15.56 2.38
C ALA A 170 25.16 15.03 3.21
N SER A 171 24.25 14.27 2.60
CA SER A 171 23.08 13.73 3.28
C SER A 171 23.45 12.59 4.21
N ALA A 172 22.89 12.57 5.41
CA ALA A 172 22.94 11.44 6.33
C ALA A 172 21.91 10.34 5.98
N LEU A 173 21.08 10.55 4.95
CA LEU A 173 20.09 9.59 4.53
C LEU A 173 20.75 8.39 3.83
N PRO A 174 20.18 7.18 3.95
CA PRO A 174 20.62 6.02 3.19
C PRO A 174 20.61 6.29 1.68
N ALA A 175 21.59 5.81 0.92
CA ALA A 175 21.60 5.99 -0.52
C ALA A 175 20.34 5.40 -1.16
N TRP A 176 19.76 6.09 -2.14
CA TRP A 176 18.67 5.57 -2.96
C TRP A 176 19.25 5.04 -4.28
N PRO A 177 19.46 3.71 -4.42
CA PRO A 177 20.07 3.13 -5.61
C PRO A 177 19.16 3.28 -6.83
N GLN A 178 19.78 3.40 -7.99
CA GLN A 178 19.05 3.32 -9.25
C GLN A 178 18.51 1.91 -9.48
N TRP A 179 17.38 1.82 -10.16
CA TRP A 179 16.85 0.56 -10.69
C TRP A 179 17.88 -0.11 -11.61
N SER A 180 18.07 -1.40 -11.44
CA SER A 180 18.87 -2.23 -12.33
C SER A 180 18.00 -3.34 -12.96
N ASN A 181 18.19 -3.60 -14.25
CA ASN A 181 17.56 -4.74 -14.93
C ASN A 181 18.24 -6.08 -14.64
N THR A 182 19.41 -6.07 -14.00
CA THR A 182 20.12 -7.28 -13.59
C THR A 182 19.35 -8.01 -12.49
N SER A 183 19.21 -9.31 -12.62
CA SER A 183 18.55 -10.14 -11.61
C SER A 183 19.35 -10.13 -10.30
N GLY A 184 18.68 -9.98 -9.18
CA GLY A 184 19.27 -9.91 -7.85
C GLY A 184 19.76 -8.53 -7.41
N ASP A 185 19.93 -7.59 -8.33
CA ASP A 185 20.26 -6.22 -7.97
C ASP A 185 19.08 -5.52 -7.30
N ILE A 186 19.36 -4.48 -6.50
CA ILE A 186 18.36 -3.64 -5.88
C ILE A 186 17.50 -2.98 -6.97
N LYS A 187 16.19 -3.01 -6.77
CA LYS A 187 15.18 -2.44 -7.66
C LYS A 187 14.62 -1.13 -7.11
N PHE A 188 14.38 -1.08 -5.81
CA PHE A 188 13.75 0.07 -5.17
C PHE A 188 14.10 0.17 -3.70
N VAL A 189 13.87 1.36 -3.14
CA VAL A 189 13.84 1.59 -1.70
C VAL A 189 12.44 1.41 -1.15
N THR A 190 12.32 1.05 0.12
CA THR A 190 11.05 1.09 0.84
C THR A 190 11.08 2.18 1.89
N PHE A 191 10.02 2.97 1.95
CA PHE A 191 9.81 4.01 2.94
C PHE A 191 8.79 3.56 3.97
N ASP A 192 9.22 3.49 5.24
CA ASP A 192 8.39 3.13 6.38
C ASP A 192 8.84 3.91 7.63
N ALA A 193 8.09 3.83 8.70
CA ALA A 193 8.48 4.32 10.01
C ALA A 193 7.87 3.48 11.13
N ASN A 194 8.57 3.38 12.24
CA ASN A 194 8.00 2.99 13.53
C ASN A 194 7.48 4.23 14.26
N LEU A 195 7.15 4.11 15.54
CA LEU A 195 6.65 5.23 16.34
C LEU A 195 7.64 6.39 16.48
N SER A 196 8.95 6.12 16.36
CA SER A 196 10.01 7.09 16.72
C SER A 196 10.87 7.53 15.54
N ASN A 197 11.12 6.66 14.56
CA ASN A 197 12.08 6.89 13.49
C ASN A 197 11.59 6.40 12.13
N TYR A 198 12.13 7.00 11.06
CA TYR A 198 11.98 6.47 9.71
C TYR A 198 12.75 5.17 9.53
N ILE A 199 12.31 4.37 8.57
CA ILE A 199 12.93 3.11 8.15
C ILE A 199 13.05 3.13 6.63
N VAL A 200 14.28 3.06 6.14
CA VAL A 200 14.59 2.91 4.71
C VAL A 200 15.27 1.58 4.50
N ASN A 201 14.66 0.72 3.70
CA ASN A 201 15.24 -0.57 3.32
C ASN A 201 15.33 -0.69 1.81
N TYR A 202 16.02 -1.72 1.35
CA TYR A 202 16.22 -2.01 -0.06
C TYR A 202 15.52 -3.29 -0.46
N SER A 203 15.07 -3.38 -1.71
CA SER A 203 14.48 -4.59 -2.25
C SER A 203 14.99 -4.90 -3.64
N ALA A 204 15.38 -6.15 -3.85
CA ALA A 204 15.67 -6.71 -5.16
C ALA A 204 14.42 -7.37 -5.80
N TYR A 205 13.29 -7.30 -5.14
CA TYR A 205 12.05 -7.94 -5.56
C TYR A 205 11.43 -7.23 -6.76
N GLU A 206 11.28 -7.96 -7.83
CA GLU A 206 10.59 -7.53 -9.04
C GLU A 206 9.35 -8.37 -9.28
N GLU A 207 8.24 -7.70 -9.58
CA GLU A 207 6.98 -8.36 -9.85
C GLU A 207 6.73 -8.43 -11.35
N THR A 208 6.15 -9.52 -11.80
CA THR A 208 5.73 -9.70 -13.20
C THR A 208 4.27 -10.07 -13.28
N LEU A 209 3.63 -9.79 -14.42
CA LEU A 209 2.26 -10.26 -14.63
C LEU A 209 2.15 -11.79 -14.56
N ALA A 210 3.20 -12.52 -14.97
CA ALA A 210 3.23 -13.96 -14.89
C ALA A 210 3.26 -14.49 -13.46
N SER A 211 4.08 -13.87 -12.57
CA SER A 211 4.12 -14.23 -11.15
C SER A 211 2.79 -13.93 -10.45
N VAL A 212 2.20 -12.78 -10.74
CA VAL A 212 0.87 -12.43 -10.20
C VAL A 212 -0.19 -13.42 -10.68
N ALA A 213 -0.19 -13.79 -11.97
CA ALA A 213 -1.14 -14.75 -12.52
C ALA A 213 -1.02 -16.15 -11.87
N ALA A 214 0.20 -16.59 -11.58
CA ALA A 214 0.44 -17.85 -10.88
C ALA A 214 -0.12 -17.84 -9.44
N ASP A 215 0.08 -16.73 -8.73
CA ASP A 215 -0.44 -16.60 -7.36
C ASP A 215 -1.96 -16.41 -7.34
N ILE A 216 -2.54 -15.77 -8.35
CA ILE A 216 -3.99 -15.73 -8.55
C ILE A 216 -4.55 -17.15 -8.72
N ALA A 217 -3.91 -17.99 -9.54
CA ALA A 217 -4.32 -19.38 -9.72
C ALA A 217 -4.28 -20.16 -8.38
N THR A 218 -3.24 -19.93 -7.59
CA THR A 218 -3.10 -20.51 -6.23
C THR A 218 -4.21 -20.02 -5.31
N ALA A 219 -4.49 -18.74 -5.29
CA ALA A 219 -5.56 -18.17 -4.47
C ALA A 219 -6.95 -18.71 -4.89
N LYS A 220 -7.20 -18.85 -6.17
CA LYS A 220 -8.42 -19.52 -6.69
C LYS A 220 -8.59 -20.93 -6.13
N ALA A 221 -7.52 -21.72 -6.16
CA ALA A 221 -7.55 -23.08 -5.64
C ALA A 221 -7.78 -23.12 -4.12
N THR A 222 -7.21 -22.16 -3.39
CA THR A 222 -7.30 -22.10 -1.92
C THR A 222 -8.67 -21.64 -1.43
N TYR A 223 -9.23 -20.63 -2.06
CA TYR A 223 -10.44 -19.96 -1.57
C TYR A 223 -11.71 -20.29 -2.36
N GLY A 224 -11.59 -21.01 -3.48
CA GLY A 224 -12.73 -21.55 -4.22
C GLY A 224 -13.72 -20.50 -4.76
N VAL A 225 -13.28 -19.29 -5.04
CA VAL A 225 -14.15 -18.16 -5.42
C VAL A 225 -13.97 -17.80 -6.90
N PRO A 226 -14.80 -18.33 -7.82
CA PRO A 226 -14.58 -18.15 -9.26
C PRO A 226 -14.72 -16.72 -9.78
N GLY A 227 -15.61 -15.90 -9.19
CA GLY A 227 -15.92 -14.55 -9.69
C GLY A 227 -14.87 -13.50 -9.37
N VAL A 228 -14.09 -13.70 -8.33
CA VAL A 228 -13.06 -12.81 -7.78
C VAL A 228 -11.99 -12.43 -8.79
N PHE A 229 -11.70 -13.34 -9.67
CA PHE A 229 -10.53 -13.26 -10.51
C PHE A 229 -10.85 -12.83 -11.95
N ALA A 230 -12.09 -12.48 -12.22
CA ALA A 230 -12.49 -11.92 -13.52
C ALA A 230 -11.93 -10.50 -13.76
N MET A 231 -11.47 -9.84 -12.70
CA MET A 231 -10.86 -8.50 -12.78
C MET A 231 -9.33 -8.52 -12.93
N PHE A 232 -8.73 -9.68 -12.92
CA PHE A 232 -7.31 -9.88 -13.19
C PHE A 232 -7.12 -10.45 -14.59
#